data_45a12c1d67265fd3b4e578f1c49593b4
#
_entry.id   45a12c1d67265fd3b4e578f1c49593b4
#
_cell.length_a   1.000
_cell.length_b   1.000
_cell.length_c   1.000
_cell.angle_alpha   90.00
_cell.angle_beta   90.00
_cell.angle_gamma   90.00
#
_symmetry.space_group_name_H-M   'P 1'
#
loop_
_entity.id
_entity.type
_entity.pdbx_description
1 polymer ?
#
loop_
_entity_poly.entity_id
_entity_poly.type
_entity_poly.pdbx_seq_one_letter_code
_entity_poly.pdbx_strand_id
1 'polypeptide(L)'
;RYITREEALEIFQKAEENGFVHQITNIDGEDKIFAICNCNVNVCYALRTSQLFNTPNMSRSAYVAKVEAKDCVACGRCVEYCPAGAVKLGQKLCKKDGSDVEYPKHVLPSEKKWGSEMWDENYRDNNRINCYDTGTAPCKTACPAHVAVQGYLKMAAQGRYQDALALIKKNNPLPAVCGHVCNRRCEDACTRGTIDQAIAIDEVKKFIAAQDLKAETRYIPKKVVPSVRGYFEEKIVIIGGGPAGLSCAFYLAEKGYKPTIFEKNERAGGMLVYGIPSFKLEKDVVQAEIDVIKEM
;
A
#
# COMPACT_ATOMS: atom_id res chain seq x y z
N ARG A 1 -14.19 -22.60 29.69
CA ARG A 1 -12.81 -23.07 29.87
C ARG A 1 -11.94 -21.85 30.19
N TYR A 2 -11.20 -21.91 31.27
CA TYR A 2 -10.16 -20.95 31.57
C TYR A 2 -8.93 -21.29 30.71
N ILE A 3 -8.24 -20.24 30.19
CA ILE A 3 -7.02 -20.39 29.45
C ILE A 3 -5.85 -19.73 30.20
N THR A 4 -4.65 -20.20 29.96
CA THR A 4 -3.43 -19.58 30.50
C THR A 4 -3.07 -18.30 29.80
N ARG A 5 -2.15 -17.52 30.38
CA ARG A 5 -1.62 -16.33 29.73
C ARG A 5 -0.91 -16.66 28.43
N GLU A 6 -0.19 -17.75 28.40
CA GLU A 6 0.56 -18.25 27.25
C GLU A 6 -0.40 -18.63 26.10
N GLU A 7 -1.48 -19.37 26.41
CA GLU A 7 -2.53 -19.69 25.43
C GLU A 7 -3.19 -18.43 24.87
N ALA A 8 -3.41 -17.39 25.70
CA ALA A 8 -3.97 -16.13 25.26
C ALA A 8 -3.02 -15.39 24.30
N LEU A 9 -1.72 -15.37 24.59
CA LEU A 9 -0.70 -14.74 23.73
C LEU A 9 -0.61 -15.46 22.38
N GLU A 10 -0.69 -16.78 22.34
CA GLU A 10 -0.73 -17.54 21.08
C GLU A 10 -1.97 -17.19 20.23
N ILE A 11 -3.13 -16.99 20.87
CA ILE A 11 -4.35 -16.56 20.17
C ILE A 11 -4.15 -15.17 19.56
N PHE A 12 -3.55 -14.24 20.29
CA PHE A 12 -3.26 -12.89 19.79
C PHE A 12 -2.27 -12.92 18.62
N GLN A 13 -1.21 -13.70 18.75
CA GLN A 13 -0.23 -13.84 17.66
C GLN A 13 -0.89 -14.39 16.40
N LYS A 14 -1.69 -15.42 16.49
CA LYS A 14 -2.45 -15.96 15.35
C LYS A 14 -3.42 -14.94 14.76
N ALA A 15 -4.04 -14.12 15.60
CA ALA A 15 -4.93 -13.07 15.15
C ALA A 15 -4.16 -11.98 14.39
N GLU A 16 -2.98 -11.56 14.87
CA GLU A 16 -2.11 -10.60 14.19
C GLU A 16 -1.60 -11.12 12.84
N GLU A 17 -1.19 -12.39 12.78
CA GLU A 17 -0.77 -13.05 11.54
C GLU A 17 -1.87 -13.05 10.46
N ASN A 18 -3.14 -13.10 10.89
CA ASN A 18 -4.31 -13.02 10.02
C ASN A 18 -4.84 -11.60 9.80
N GLY A 19 -4.19 -10.58 10.37
CA GLY A 19 -4.59 -9.18 10.23
C GLY A 19 -5.90 -8.83 10.94
N PHE A 20 -6.22 -9.52 12.04
CA PHE A 20 -7.39 -9.24 12.86
C PHE A 20 -7.14 -8.06 13.81
N VAL A 21 -8.20 -7.35 14.15
CA VAL A 21 -8.18 -6.22 15.06
C VAL A 21 -8.57 -6.66 16.46
N HIS A 22 -7.73 -6.34 17.44
CA HIS A 22 -8.02 -6.56 18.84
C HIS A 22 -8.92 -5.46 19.38
N GLN A 23 -10.02 -5.85 19.98
CA GLN A 23 -10.96 -4.92 20.61
C GLN A 23 -11.18 -5.34 22.06
N ILE A 24 -10.97 -4.40 22.98
CA ILE A 24 -11.26 -4.59 24.41
C ILE A 24 -12.66 -4.08 24.68
N THR A 25 -13.49 -4.91 25.27
CA THR A 25 -14.87 -4.57 25.58
C THR A 25 -15.04 -4.37 27.08
N ASN A 26 -15.36 -3.15 27.48
CA ASN A 26 -15.66 -2.76 28.85
C ASN A 26 -17.18 -2.53 28.98
N ILE A 27 -17.90 -3.46 29.57
CA ILE A 27 -19.36 -3.32 29.76
C ILE A 27 -19.68 -2.53 31.03
N ASP A 28 -18.89 -2.72 32.09
CA ASP A 28 -19.17 -2.20 33.44
C ASP A 28 -18.19 -1.09 33.91
N GLY A 29 -17.52 -0.39 32.99
CA GLY A 29 -16.59 0.68 33.33
C GLY A 29 -15.14 0.34 33.03
N GLU A 30 -14.23 1.28 33.36
CA GLU A 30 -12.82 1.27 32.93
C GLU A 30 -11.99 0.09 33.50
N ASP A 31 -12.43 -0.48 34.61
CA ASP A 31 -11.67 -1.51 35.34
C ASP A 31 -12.13 -2.95 35.07
N LYS A 32 -13.17 -3.14 34.26
CA LYS A 32 -13.72 -4.49 34.01
C LYS A 32 -13.73 -4.83 32.52
N ILE A 33 -12.70 -5.52 32.10
CA ILE A 33 -12.65 -6.07 30.74
C ILE A 33 -13.52 -7.33 30.69
N PHE A 34 -14.59 -7.28 29.90
CA PHE A 34 -15.48 -8.41 29.70
C PHE A 34 -14.93 -9.39 28.66
N ALA A 35 -14.37 -8.87 27.57
CA ALA A 35 -13.83 -9.67 26.47
C ALA A 35 -12.75 -8.92 25.72
N ILE A 36 -11.87 -9.69 25.10
CA ILE A 36 -10.95 -9.20 24.07
C ILE A 36 -11.34 -9.90 22.78
N CYS A 37 -11.95 -9.16 21.86
CA CYS A 37 -12.33 -9.67 20.55
C CYS A 37 -11.15 -9.60 19.58
N ASN A 38 -11.03 -10.63 18.74
CA ASN A 38 -10.08 -10.68 17.63
C ASN A 38 -10.89 -10.72 16.33
N CYS A 39 -11.14 -9.54 15.76
CA CYS A 39 -12.15 -9.37 14.73
C CYS A 39 -11.55 -9.13 13.35
N ASN A 40 -12.07 -9.84 12.36
CA ASN A 40 -11.82 -9.51 10.96
C ASN A 40 -12.59 -8.24 10.59
N VAL A 41 -11.89 -7.21 10.07
CA VAL A 41 -12.46 -5.90 9.70
C VAL A 41 -13.54 -5.98 8.62
N ASN A 42 -13.47 -7.01 7.75
CA ASN A 42 -14.41 -7.18 6.66
C ASN A 42 -15.68 -7.95 7.08
N VAL A 43 -15.68 -8.55 8.25
CA VAL A 43 -16.78 -9.39 8.76
C VAL A 43 -17.44 -8.78 9.99
N CYS A 44 -16.66 -8.21 10.92
CA CYS A 44 -17.15 -7.68 12.17
C CYS A 44 -18.15 -6.54 11.95
N TYR A 45 -19.37 -6.72 12.49
CA TYR A 45 -20.41 -5.71 12.37
C TYR A 45 -20.02 -4.38 13.03
N ALA A 46 -19.43 -4.41 14.22
CA ALA A 46 -19.00 -3.21 14.93
C ALA A 46 -17.93 -2.43 14.17
N LEU A 47 -16.91 -3.11 13.62
CA LEU A 47 -15.86 -2.47 12.83
C LEU A 47 -16.37 -1.94 11.51
N ARG A 48 -17.26 -2.67 10.84
CA ARG A 48 -17.87 -2.23 9.57
C ARG A 48 -18.79 -1.02 9.75
N THR A 49 -19.61 -1.01 10.79
CA THR A 49 -20.47 0.15 11.08
C THR A 49 -19.65 1.37 11.47
N SER A 50 -18.61 1.19 12.28
CA SER A 50 -17.68 2.26 12.65
C SER A 50 -17.02 2.89 11.40
N GLN A 51 -16.58 2.05 10.48
CA GLN A 51 -16.00 2.50 9.21
C GLN A 51 -17.02 3.18 8.29
N LEU A 52 -18.21 2.58 8.17
CA LEU A 52 -19.26 3.05 7.25
C LEU A 52 -19.83 4.40 7.68
N PHE A 53 -20.06 4.58 8.99
CA PHE A 53 -20.67 5.78 9.54
C PHE A 53 -19.66 6.76 10.13
N ASN A 54 -18.36 6.43 10.09
CA ASN A 54 -17.30 7.23 10.70
C ASN A 54 -17.59 7.56 12.19
N THR A 55 -18.15 6.59 12.91
CA THR A 55 -18.46 6.70 14.33
C THR A 55 -17.36 6.05 15.17
N PRO A 56 -17.05 6.59 16.36
CA PRO A 56 -16.15 5.91 17.27
C PRO A 56 -16.73 4.56 17.69
N ASN A 57 -15.88 3.54 17.78
CA ASN A 57 -16.28 2.26 18.29
C ASN A 57 -16.56 2.36 19.81
N MET A 58 -17.32 1.41 20.36
CA MET A 58 -17.92 1.50 21.69
C MET A 58 -16.94 1.65 22.88
N SER A 59 -15.65 1.37 22.68
CA SER A 59 -14.67 1.48 23.78
C SER A 59 -13.55 2.43 23.42
N ARG A 60 -13.23 3.33 24.33
CA ARG A 60 -11.99 4.11 24.25
C ARG A 60 -10.84 3.26 24.76
N SER A 61 -9.75 3.22 24.02
CA SER A 61 -8.50 2.65 24.49
C SER A 61 -7.73 3.68 25.34
N ALA A 62 -7.21 3.25 26.49
CA ALA A 62 -6.24 4.01 27.26
C ALA A 62 -4.84 4.00 26.60
N TYR A 63 -4.67 3.21 25.57
CA TYR A 63 -3.41 3.05 24.86
C TYR A 63 -3.42 3.82 23.54
N VAL A 64 -2.29 4.43 23.22
CA VAL A 64 -2.06 5.11 21.95
C VAL A 64 -1.05 4.30 21.16
N ALA A 65 -1.41 3.91 19.94
CA ALA A 65 -0.48 3.23 19.05
C ALA A 65 0.65 4.18 18.64
N LYS A 66 1.89 3.73 18.80
CA LYS A 66 3.08 4.47 18.41
C LYS A 66 3.86 3.68 17.37
N VAL A 67 4.19 4.34 16.29
CA VAL A 67 5.02 3.76 15.22
C VAL A 67 6.50 4.05 15.51
N GLU A 68 7.32 3.01 15.51
CA GLU A 68 8.77 3.17 15.58
C GLU A 68 9.28 3.74 14.25
N ALA A 69 9.67 5.02 14.27
CA ALA A 69 10.03 5.77 13.06
C ALA A 69 11.23 5.18 12.30
N LYS A 70 12.16 4.52 13.01
CA LYS A 70 13.33 3.86 12.40
C LYS A 70 12.96 2.63 11.56
N ASP A 71 11.90 1.92 11.95
CA ASP A 71 11.45 0.68 11.30
C ASP A 71 10.34 0.96 10.27
N CYS A 72 9.69 2.11 10.36
CA CYS A 72 8.63 2.51 9.45
C CYS A 72 9.17 2.92 8.09
N VAL A 73 8.75 2.22 7.04
CA VAL A 73 9.07 2.52 5.63
C VAL A 73 7.99 3.35 4.93
N ALA A 74 7.04 3.90 5.67
CA ALA A 74 5.95 4.74 5.16
C ALA A 74 5.17 4.13 3.98
N CYS A 75 5.01 2.80 3.94
CA CYS A 75 4.32 2.11 2.85
C CYS A 75 2.79 2.35 2.82
N GLY A 76 2.22 2.93 3.89
CA GLY A 76 0.79 3.22 3.99
C GLY A 76 -0.08 2.02 4.35
N ARG A 77 0.48 0.82 4.47
CA ARG A 77 -0.31 -0.39 4.73
C ARG A 77 -1.13 -0.30 6.03
N CYS A 78 -0.54 0.23 7.10
CA CYS A 78 -1.27 0.44 8.36
C CYS A 78 -2.45 1.41 8.23
N VAL A 79 -2.35 2.41 7.33
CA VAL A 79 -3.44 3.34 7.04
C VAL A 79 -4.58 2.64 6.30
N GLU A 80 -4.27 1.78 5.35
CA GLU A 80 -5.25 0.99 4.59
C GLU A 80 -6.00 -0.02 5.47
N TYR A 81 -5.28 -0.61 6.42
CA TYR A 81 -5.85 -1.62 7.31
C TYR A 81 -6.54 -1.05 8.55
N CYS A 82 -6.36 0.23 8.88
CA CYS A 82 -6.97 0.83 10.05
C CYS A 82 -8.47 1.09 9.81
N PRO A 83 -9.39 0.34 10.43
CA PRO A 83 -10.82 0.49 10.19
C PRO A 83 -11.39 1.79 10.73
N ALA A 84 -10.74 2.37 11.75
CA ALA A 84 -11.15 3.62 12.37
C ALA A 84 -10.54 4.86 11.68
N GLY A 85 -9.67 4.68 10.67
CA GLY A 85 -8.94 5.79 10.05
C GLY A 85 -8.06 6.56 11.04
N ALA A 86 -7.67 5.91 12.16
CA ALA A 86 -6.90 6.53 13.23
C ALA A 86 -5.42 6.67 12.88
N VAL A 87 -4.92 5.77 12.01
CA VAL A 87 -3.53 5.81 11.54
C VAL A 87 -3.46 6.64 10.28
N LYS A 88 -2.60 7.64 10.29
CA LYS A 88 -2.34 8.51 9.13
C LYS A 88 -0.85 8.53 8.86
N LEU A 89 -0.48 8.68 7.59
CA LEU A 89 0.91 8.96 7.24
C LEU A 89 1.24 10.37 7.72
N GLY A 90 2.04 10.45 8.79
CA GLY A 90 2.61 11.71 9.23
C GLY A 90 3.64 12.19 8.22
N GLN A 91 3.62 13.47 7.92
CA GLN A 91 4.64 14.10 7.11
C GLN A 91 5.53 14.93 8.02
N LYS A 92 6.75 14.46 8.25
CA LYS A 92 7.84 15.32 8.68
C LYS A 92 8.56 15.78 7.42
N LEU A 93 8.16 16.90 6.89
CA LEU A 93 8.83 17.49 5.74
C LEU A 93 10.02 18.31 6.23
N CYS A 94 11.18 18.05 5.64
CA CYS A 94 12.33 18.91 5.77
C CYS A 94 12.47 19.73 4.49
N LYS A 95 12.75 21.00 4.63
CA LYS A 95 13.11 21.87 3.51
C LYS A 95 14.46 21.45 2.91
N LYS A 96 14.79 21.99 1.75
CA LYS A 96 16.03 21.68 1.04
C LYS A 96 17.31 22.05 1.85
N ASP A 97 17.18 23.00 2.77
CA ASP A 97 18.22 23.44 3.70
C ASP A 97 18.34 22.55 4.96
N GLY A 98 17.54 21.49 5.05
CA GLY A 98 17.50 20.56 6.20
C GLY A 98 16.63 21.02 7.37
N SER A 99 16.04 22.22 7.30
CA SER A 99 15.13 22.68 8.37
C SER A 99 13.78 21.96 8.31
N ASP A 100 13.19 21.70 9.48
CA ASP A 100 11.86 21.10 9.58
C ASP A 100 10.78 22.10 9.15
N VAL A 101 9.75 21.60 8.48
CA VAL A 101 8.53 22.36 8.21
C VAL A 101 7.59 22.18 9.38
N GLU A 102 7.30 23.26 10.09
CA GLU A 102 6.31 23.25 11.17
C GLU A 102 4.91 23.41 10.57
N TYR A 103 4.04 22.44 10.89
CA TYR A 103 2.61 22.55 10.59
C TYR A 103 1.85 22.98 11.84
N PRO A 104 0.80 23.81 11.69
CA PRO A 104 -0.06 24.11 12.82
C PRO A 104 -0.64 22.81 13.38
N LYS A 105 -0.45 22.58 14.68
CA LYS A 105 -1.06 21.44 15.37
C LYS A 105 -2.54 21.75 15.53
N HIS A 106 -3.37 20.98 14.85
CA HIS A 106 -4.81 21.01 15.13
C HIS A 106 -5.12 20.04 16.28
N VAL A 107 -5.92 20.50 17.22
CA VAL A 107 -6.48 19.63 18.27
C VAL A 107 -7.38 18.61 17.59
N LEU A 108 -7.00 17.33 17.67
CA LEU A 108 -7.79 16.26 17.09
C LEU A 108 -9.09 16.10 17.88
N PRO A 109 -10.22 15.80 17.22
CA PRO A 109 -11.51 15.56 17.92
C PRO A 109 -11.42 14.47 19.00
N SER A 110 -10.48 13.54 18.86
CA SER A 110 -10.22 12.49 19.85
C SER A 110 -9.66 13.01 21.17
N GLU A 111 -9.14 14.22 21.23
CA GLU A 111 -8.70 14.86 22.48
C GLU A 111 -9.86 15.46 23.26
N LYS A 112 -11.04 15.60 22.65
CA LYS A 112 -12.27 16.06 23.30
C LYS A 112 -13.11 14.89 23.78
N LYS A 113 -13.63 14.98 24.99
CA LYS A 113 -14.61 14.03 25.49
C LYS A 113 -15.88 14.09 24.64
N TRP A 114 -16.30 12.95 24.13
CA TRP A 114 -17.51 12.85 23.31
C TRP A 114 -18.76 13.22 24.11
N GLY A 115 -19.61 14.06 23.56
CA GLY A 115 -20.92 14.41 24.11
C GLY A 115 -21.91 14.68 23.00
N SER A 116 -23.19 14.83 23.34
CA SER A 116 -24.27 15.11 22.39
C SER A 116 -24.04 16.42 21.63
N GLU A 117 -23.33 17.37 22.24
CA GLU A 117 -22.96 18.66 21.64
C GLU A 117 -21.97 18.52 20.46
N MET A 118 -21.37 17.35 20.30
CA MET A 118 -20.46 17.06 19.19
C MET A 118 -21.21 16.60 17.92
N TRP A 119 -22.53 16.39 18.03
CA TRP A 119 -23.37 16.02 16.91
C TRP A 119 -23.94 17.26 16.23
N ASP A 120 -23.58 17.47 14.99
CA ASP A 120 -24.21 18.43 14.08
C ASP A 120 -24.45 17.79 12.72
N GLU A 121 -25.16 18.48 11.83
CA GLU A 121 -25.41 17.99 10.47
C GLU A 121 -24.15 17.81 9.64
N ASN A 122 -23.07 18.53 9.99
CA ASN A 122 -21.74 18.44 9.36
C ASN A 122 -20.76 17.58 10.16
N TYR A 123 -21.24 16.81 11.15
CA TYR A 123 -20.42 15.96 12.00
C TYR A 123 -19.40 15.13 11.23
N ARG A 124 -19.80 14.59 10.09
CA ARG A 124 -18.98 13.76 9.23
C ARG A 124 -17.79 14.53 8.64
N ASP A 125 -18.01 15.80 8.29
CA ASP A 125 -16.97 16.66 7.72
C ASP A 125 -16.06 17.20 8.81
N ASN A 126 -16.61 17.56 9.96
CA ASN A 126 -15.85 18.03 11.11
C ASN A 126 -14.93 16.94 11.71
N ASN A 127 -15.33 15.68 11.65
CA ASN A 127 -14.51 14.56 12.12
C ASN A 127 -13.52 14.04 11.08
N ARG A 128 -13.76 14.32 9.82
CA ARG A 128 -12.82 14.02 8.74
C ARG A 128 -11.84 15.14 8.49
N ILE A 129 -11.50 15.91 9.47
CA ILE A 129 -10.65 17.10 9.37
C ILE A 129 -9.61 16.94 8.26
N ASN A 130 -9.88 17.57 7.12
CA ASN A 130 -9.00 17.62 5.94
C ASN A 130 -8.58 16.25 5.36
N CYS A 131 -9.28 15.16 5.68
CA CYS A 131 -9.10 13.89 5.01
C CYS A 131 -10.15 13.75 3.91
N TYR A 132 -9.98 14.47 2.83
CA TYR A 132 -10.73 14.24 1.58
C TYR A 132 -10.41 12.87 0.98
N ASP A 133 -9.42 12.19 1.54
CA ASP A 133 -8.93 10.90 1.14
C ASP A 133 -8.77 9.94 2.30
N THR A 134 -8.42 8.72 1.99
CA THR A 134 -8.08 7.61 2.87
C THR A 134 -6.94 7.88 3.85
N GLY A 135 -6.47 9.12 4.00
CA GLY A 135 -5.28 9.49 4.77
C GLY A 135 -3.97 9.04 4.14
N THR A 136 -4.01 8.67 2.85
CA THR A 136 -2.82 8.32 2.08
C THR A 136 -2.18 9.57 1.47
N ALA A 137 -0.89 9.49 1.16
CA ALA A 137 -0.18 10.59 0.53
C ALA A 137 -0.77 10.95 -0.84
N PRO A 138 -0.84 12.25 -1.20
CA PRO A 138 -1.36 12.69 -2.49
C PRO A 138 -0.66 12.04 -3.69
N CYS A 139 0.63 11.78 -3.60
CA CYS A 139 1.38 11.07 -4.64
C CYS A 139 0.90 9.64 -4.86
N LYS A 140 0.48 8.92 -3.82
CA LYS A 140 -0.13 7.59 -3.96
C LYS A 140 -1.51 7.68 -4.58
N THR A 141 -2.34 8.62 -4.11
CA THR A 141 -3.71 8.84 -4.61
C THR A 141 -3.72 9.26 -6.09
N ALA A 142 -2.82 10.15 -6.49
CA ALA A 142 -2.69 10.60 -7.87
C ALA A 142 -2.14 9.53 -8.83
N CYS A 143 -1.49 8.50 -8.30
CA CYS A 143 -1.00 7.39 -9.11
C CYS A 143 -2.18 6.47 -9.51
N PRO A 144 -2.45 6.24 -10.83
CA PRO A 144 -3.55 5.37 -11.25
C PRO A 144 -3.42 3.93 -10.74
N ALA A 145 -2.20 3.46 -10.51
CA ALA A 145 -1.91 2.14 -9.95
C ALA A 145 -1.77 2.14 -8.42
N HIS A 146 -1.97 3.28 -7.76
CA HIS A 146 -1.85 3.45 -6.31
C HIS A 146 -0.56 2.87 -5.71
N VAL A 147 0.56 2.99 -6.42
CA VAL A 147 1.87 2.51 -5.96
C VAL A 147 2.26 3.21 -4.67
N ALA A 148 2.84 2.47 -3.73
CA ALA A 148 3.26 2.97 -2.43
C ALA A 148 4.52 3.87 -2.54
N VAL A 149 4.35 5.08 -3.09
CA VAL A 149 5.42 6.01 -3.45
C VAL A 149 6.34 6.30 -2.27
N GLN A 150 5.79 6.71 -1.14
CA GLN A 150 6.59 7.03 0.05
C GLN A 150 7.39 5.83 0.56
N GLY A 151 6.82 4.63 0.47
CA GLY A 151 7.48 3.40 0.89
C GLY A 151 8.73 3.12 0.08
N TYR A 152 8.63 3.08 -1.24
CA TYR A 152 9.81 2.77 -2.07
C TYR A 152 10.85 3.90 -2.07
N LEU A 153 10.44 5.16 -1.96
CA LEU A 153 11.38 6.28 -1.81
C LEU A 153 12.20 6.15 -0.52
N LYS A 154 11.54 5.79 0.59
CA LYS A 154 12.24 5.58 1.86
C LYS A 154 13.18 4.38 1.80
N MET A 155 12.76 3.27 1.22
CA MET A 155 13.61 2.10 1.01
C MET A 155 14.81 2.44 0.13
N ALA A 156 14.61 3.20 -0.95
CA ALA A 156 15.69 3.65 -1.82
C ALA A 156 16.69 4.54 -1.08
N ALA A 157 16.21 5.47 -0.23
CA ALA A 157 17.07 6.30 0.62
C ALA A 157 17.89 5.49 1.64
N GLN A 158 17.45 4.28 1.96
CA GLN A 158 18.18 3.33 2.81
C GLN A 158 19.10 2.38 2.02
N GLY A 159 19.20 2.52 0.70
CA GLY A 159 19.95 1.60 -0.16
C GLY A 159 19.27 0.24 -0.40
N ARG A 160 18.02 0.06 0.04
CA ARG A 160 17.25 -1.19 -0.07
C ARG A 160 16.50 -1.25 -1.39
N TYR A 161 17.23 -1.26 -2.51
CA TYR A 161 16.63 -1.16 -3.84
C TYR A 161 15.79 -2.35 -4.23
N GLN A 162 16.19 -3.57 -3.84
CA GLN A 162 15.43 -4.78 -4.13
C GLN A 162 14.09 -4.81 -3.37
N ASP A 163 14.07 -4.39 -2.10
CA ASP A 163 12.84 -4.27 -1.32
C ASP A 163 11.91 -3.18 -1.90
N ALA A 164 12.51 -2.06 -2.34
CA ALA A 164 11.79 -0.99 -3.02
C ALA A 164 11.14 -1.48 -4.32
N LEU A 165 11.87 -2.26 -5.13
CA LEU A 165 11.34 -2.87 -6.34
C LEU A 165 10.21 -3.86 -6.04
N ALA A 166 10.37 -4.70 -5.03
CA ALA A 166 9.34 -5.61 -4.57
C ALA A 166 8.05 -4.88 -4.18
N LEU A 167 8.18 -3.75 -3.49
CA LEU A 167 7.04 -2.91 -3.12
C LEU A 167 6.37 -2.29 -4.34
N ILE A 168 7.13 -1.81 -5.32
CA ILE A 168 6.60 -1.25 -6.58
C ILE A 168 5.83 -2.32 -7.36
N LYS A 169 6.41 -3.53 -7.50
CA LYS A 169 5.83 -4.62 -8.31
C LYS A 169 4.50 -5.15 -7.76
N LYS A 170 4.15 -4.86 -6.50
CA LYS A 170 2.80 -5.19 -5.98
C LYS A 170 1.65 -4.52 -6.75
N ASN A 171 1.88 -3.32 -7.26
CA ASN A 171 0.86 -2.53 -7.98
C ASN A 171 1.28 -2.14 -9.40
N ASN A 172 2.54 -2.35 -9.76
CA ASN A 172 3.07 -2.03 -11.08
C ASN A 172 4.01 -3.15 -11.55
N PRO A 173 3.54 -4.05 -12.43
CA PRO A 173 4.33 -5.19 -12.88
C PRO A 173 5.48 -4.81 -13.83
N LEU A 174 5.45 -3.62 -14.44
CA LEU A 174 6.41 -3.14 -15.44
C LEU A 174 7.07 -1.82 -14.99
N PRO A 175 7.80 -1.80 -13.87
CA PRO A 175 8.34 -0.56 -13.30
C PRO A 175 9.39 0.13 -14.17
N ALA A 176 10.22 -0.64 -14.89
CA ALA A 176 11.21 -0.09 -15.79
C ALA A 176 10.55 0.62 -16.99
N VAL A 177 9.56 -0.01 -17.60
CA VAL A 177 8.76 0.61 -18.68
C VAL A 177 8.10 1.90 -18.18
N CYS A 178 7.42 1.83 -17.03
CA CYS A 178 6.78 3.02 -16.45
C CYS A 178 7.76 4.15 -16.17
N GLY A 179 8.99 3.85 -15.74
CA GLY A 179 10.03 4.86 -15.51
C GLY A 179 10.46 5.63 -16.78
N HIS A 180 10.11 5.14 -17.98
CA HIS A 180 10.42 5.80 -19.25
C HIS A 180 9.23 6.57 -19.84
N VAL A 181 7.99 6.15 -19.55
CA VAL A 181 6.79 6.66 -20.24
C VAL A 181 5.72 7.23 -19.33
N CYS A 182 5.94 7.27 -18.00
CA CYS A 182 4.99 7.79 -17.05
C CYS A 182 4.72 9.29 -17.23
N ASN A 183 3.48 9.71 -17.05
CA ASN A 183 3.09 11.11 -17.08
C ASN A 183 3.25 11.86 -15.74
N ARG A 184 3.83 11.22 -14.73
CA ARG A 184 4.29 11.81 -13.46
C ARG A 184 3.22 12.51 -12.60
N ARG A 185 1.96 12.15 -12.69
CA ARG A 185 0.88 12.76 -11.89
C ARG A 185 1.17 12.80 -10.39
N CYS A 186 1.96 11.86 -9.88
CA CYS A 186 2.39 11.84 -8.49
C CYS A 186 3.32 13.01 -8.12
N GLU A 187 4.13 13.49 -9.06
CA GLU A 187 4.99 14.66 -8.89
C GLU A 187 4.16 15.95 -8.90
N ASP A 188 3.18 16.05 -9.81
CA ASP A 188 2.25 17.20 -9.87
C ASP A 188 1.45 17.34 -8.56
N ALA A 189 1.07 16.20 -7.95
CA ALA A 189 0.34 16.17 -6.67
C ALA A 189 1.25 16.21 -5.44
N CYS A 190 2.56 16.35 -5.61
CA CYS A 190 3.49 16.31 -4.49
C CYS A 190 3.37 17.56 -3.62
N THR A 191 2.96 17.40 -2.36
CA THR A 191 2.83 18.51 -1.39
C THR A 191 4.15 19.24 -1.14
N ARG A 192 5.29 18.58 -1.35
CA ARG A 192 6.59 19.25 -1.27
C ARG A 192 6.75 20.36 -2.30
N GLY A 193 6.10 20.22 -3.47
CA GLY A 193 6.11 21.25 -4.52
C GLY A 193 5.54 22.60 -4.08
N THR A 194 4.72 22.63 -3.01
CA THR A 194 4.20 23.86 -2.42
C THR A 194 5.19 24.55 -1.46
N ILE A 195 6.29 23.87 -1.12
CA ILE A 195 7.29 24.33 -0.13
C ILE A 195 8.58 24.74 -0.82
N ASP A 196 9.13 23.84 -1.64
CA ASP A 196 10.37 24.07 -2.39
C ASP A 196 10.33 23.47 -3.79
N GLN A 197 10.33 22.15 -3.90
CA GLN A 197 10.32 21.45 -5.18
C GLN A 197 9.71 20.04 -5.01
N ALA A 198 8.89 19.61 -5.97
CA ALA A 198 8.38 18.24 -6.00
C ALA A 198 9.54 17.22 -6.02
N ILE A 199 9.33 16.09 -5.33
CA ILE A 199 10.30 15.00 -5.36
C ILE A 199 10.28 14.37 -6.76
N ALA A 200 11.45 14.09 -7.33
CA ALA A 200 11.61 13.38 -8.60
C ALA A 200 11.24 11.89 -8.47
N ILE A 201 9.97 11.61 -8.23
CA ILE A 201 9.43 10.30 -7.87
C ILE A 201 9.66 9.27 -8.97
N ASP A 202 9.43 9.69 -10.21
CA ASP A 202 9.55 8.82 -11.37
C ASP A 202 11.01 8.47 -11.67
N GLU A 203 11.92 9.44 -11.54
CA GLU A 203 13.35 9.19 -11.73
C GLU A 203 13.91 8.23 -10.67
N VAL A 204 13.46 8.32 -9.41
CA VAL A 204 13.85 7.35 -8.38
C VAL A 204 13.29 5.96 -8.71
N LYS A 205 12.05 5.84 -9.18
CA LYS A 205 11.48 4.57 -9.63
C LYS A 205 12.26 3.97 -10.80
N LYS A 206 12.61 4.81 -11.79
CA LYS A 206 13.45 4.42 -12.92
C LYS A 206 14.82 3.93 -12.47
N PHE A 207 15.45 4.63 -11.53
CA PHE A 207 16.73 4.24 -10.95
C PHE A 207 16.64 2.88 -10.25
N ILE A 208 15.62 2.65 -9.42
CA ILE A 208 15.38 1.37 -8.72
C ILE A 208 15.28 0.22 -9.74
N ALA A 209 14.47 0.42 -10.78
CA ALA A 209 14.30 -0.58 -11.83
C ALA A 209 15.61 -0.82 -12.61
N ALA A 210 16.38 0.21 -12.87
CA ALA A 210 17.68 0.11 -13.55
C ALA A 210 18.72 -0.65 -12.72
N GLN A 211 18.67 -0.61 -11.38
CA GLN A 211 19.54 -1.45 -10.53
C GLN A 211 19.23 -2.93 -10.75
N ASP A 212 17.97 -3.30 -10.83
CA ASP A 212 17.55 -4.68 -11.09
C ASP A 212 17.94 -5.14 -12.51
N LEU A 213 17.78 -4.26 -13.51
CA LEU A 213 18.18 -4.56 -14.90
C LEU A 213 19.67 -4.87 -15.05
N LYS A 214 20.51 -4.30 -14.19
CA LYS A 214 21.97 -4.49 -14.17
C LYS A 214 22.42 -5.62 -13.24
N ALA A 215 21.52 -6.15 -12.42
CA ALA A 215 21.85 -7.21 -11.47
C ALA A 215 22.09 -8.54 -12.19
N GLU A 216 23.02 -9.32 -11.69
CA GLU A 216 23.28 -10.69 -12.18
C GLU A 216 22.05 -11.59 -12.05
N THR A 217 21.28 -11.39 -10.97
CA THR A 217 20.01 -12.09 -10.73
C THR A 217 18.88 -11.10 -10.61
N ARG A 218 17.89 -11.22 -11.47
CA ARG A 218 16.70 -10.37 -11.49
C ARG A 218 15.78 -10.70 -10.31
N TYR A 219 15.08 -9.69 -9.83
CA TYR A 219 14.05 -9.90 -8.82
C TYR A 219 12.79 -10.53 -9.44
N ILE A 220 12.51 -11.78 -9.05
CA ILE A 220 11.27 -12.48 -9.39
C ILE A 220 10.32 -12.42 -8.18
N PRO A 221 9.09 -11.92 -8.34
CA PRO A 221 8.12 -11.89 -7.27
C PRO A 221 7.81 -13.27 -6.71
N LYS A 222 7.70 -13.37 -5.38
CA LYS A 222 7.29 -14.61 -4.73
C LYS A 222 5.80 -14.89 -5.01
N LYS A 223 5.49 -16.11 -5.36
CA LYS A 223 4.11 -16.57 -5.53
C LYS A 223 3.39 -16.58 -4.18
N VAL A 224 2.19 -16.02 -4.17
CA VAL A 224 1.28 -16.07 -3.02
C VAL A 224 0.08 -16.91 -3.42
N VAL A 225 0.21 -18.22 -3.25
CA VAL A 225 -0.77 -19.18 -3.72
C VAL A 225 -1.78 -19.47 -2.61
N PRO A 226 -3.05 -19.08 -2.74
CA PRO A 226 -4.08 -19.34 -1.74
C PRO A 226 -4.60 -20.80 -1.75
N SER A 227 -4.01 -21.67 -2.55
CA SER A 227 -4.37 -23.08 -2.67
C SER A 227 -3.52 -23.95 -1.75
N VAL A 228 -4.14 -24.91 -1.05
CA VAL A 228 -3.44 -25.93 -0.26
C VAL A 228 -2.46 -26.75 -1.08
N ARG A 229 -2.73 -26.92 -2.37
CA ARG A 229 -1.87 -27.66 -3.32
C ARG A 229 -0.66 -26.85 -3.81
N GLY A 230 -0.62 -25.52 -3.54
CA GLY A 230 0.45 -24.64 -4.01
C GLY A 230 0.38 -24.26 -5.50
N TYR A 231 -0.68 -24.66 -6.22
CA TYR A 231 -0.93 -24.34 -7.64
C TYR A 231 -2.40 -24.49 -7.98
N PHE A 232 -2.77 -23.98 -9.17
CA PHE A 232 -4.09 -24.11 -9.76
C PHE A 232 -3.97 -24.87 -11.08
N GLU A 233 -4.96 -25.71 -11.40
CA GLU A 233 -4.99 -26.56 -12.60
C GLU A 233 -5.76 -25.91 -13.77
N GLU A 234 -6.47 -24.82 -13.51
CA GLU A 234 -7.26 -24.12 -14.52
C GLU A 234 -6.39 -23.59 -15.65
N LYS A 235 -6.80 -23.89 -16.86
CA LYS A 235 -6.15 -23.39 -18.08
C LYS A 235 -6.68 -22.00 -18.40
N ILE A 236 -5.85 -20.98 -18.23
CA ILE A 236 -6.20 -19.59 -18.50
C ILE A 236 -5.50 -19.14 -19.78
N VAL A 237 -6.25 -18.57 -20.69
CA VAL A 237 -5.78 -18.00 -21.95
C VAL A 237 -5.92 -16.48 -21.90
N ILE A 238 -4.86 -15.77 -22.28
CA ILE A 238 -4.82 -14.32 -22.43
C ILE A 238 -4.62 -14.02 -23.93
N ILE A 239 -5.52 -13.27 -24.51
CA ILE A 239 -5.41 -12.88 -25.91
C ILE A 239 -4.79 -11.49 -26.01
N GLY A 240 -3.59 -11.43 -26.56
CA GLY A 240 -2.79 -10.23 -26.73
C GLY A 240 -1.68 -10.07 -25.66
N GLY A 241 -0.44 -9.99 -26.12
CA GLY A 241 0.78 -9.78 -25.30
C GLY A 241 1.15 -8.32 -25.09
N GLY A 242 0.20 -7.38 -25.19
CA GLY A 242 0.41 -5.97 -24.86
C GLY A 242 0.50 -5.73 -23.35
N PRO A 243 0.67 -4.46 -22.90
CA PRO A 243 0.86 -4.14 -21.48
C PRO A 243 -0.29 -4.65 -20.59
N ALA A 244 -1.51 -4.65 -21.06
CA ALA A 244 -2.66 -5.19 -20.33
C ALA A 244 -2.58 -6.71 -20.14
N GLY A 245 -2.29 -7.46 -21.22
CA GLY A 245 -2.15 -8.92 -21.16
C GLY A 245 -0.95 -9.35 -20.33
N LEU A 246 0.17 -8.64 -20.44
CA LEU A 246 1.37 -8.88 -19.61
C LEU A 246 1.09 -8.62 -18.13
N SER A 247 0.37 -7.54 -17.79
CA SER A 247 -0.03 -7.25 -16.41
C SER A 247 -0.99 -8.31 -15.86
N CYS A 248 -1.94 -8.77 -16.67
CA CYS A 248 -2.84 -9.85 -16.30
C CYS A 248 -2.06 -11.14 -16.01
N ALA A 249 -1.14 -11.51 -16.89
CA ALA A 249 -0.29 -12.69 -16.71
C ALA A 249 0.55 -12.60 -15.42
N PHE A 250 1.14 -11.45 -15.15
CA PHE A 250 1.92 -11.21 -13.94
C PHE A 250 1.11 -11.50 -12.66
N TYR A 251 -0.07 -10.88 -12.52
CA TYR A 251 -0.87 -11.07 -11.31
C TYR A 251 -1.50 -12.46 -11.19
N LEU A 252 -1.78 -13.12 -12.31
CA LEU A 252 -2.20 -14.51 -12.29
C LEU A 252 -1.07 -15.44 -11.88
N ALA A 253 0.13 -15.22 -12.41
CA ALA A 253 1.32 -16.01 -12.04
C ALA A 253 1.69 -15.82 -10.56
N GLU A 254 1.61 -14.59 -10.03
CA GLU A 254 1.80 -14.31 -8.60
C GLU A 254 0.84 -15.12 -7.72
N LYS A 255 -0.39 -15.32 -8.18
CA LYS A 255 -1.41 -16.16 -7.50
C LYS A 255 -1.26 -17.66 -7.74
N GLY A 256 -0.29 -18.10 -8.52
CA GLY A 256 0.00 -19.51 -8.77
C GLY A 256 -0.67 -20.12 -10.00
N TYR A 257 -1.35 -19.33 -10.83
CA TYR A 257 -1.84 -19.78 -12.14
C TYR A 257 -0.69 -19.81 -13.16
N LYS A 258 -0.91 -20.56 -14.25
CA LYS A 258 0.01 -20.66 -15.40
C LYS A 258 -0.72 -20.19 -16.67
N PRO A 259 -0.93 -18.88 -16.84
CA PRO A 259 -1.64 -18.38 -18.01
C PRO A 259 -0.82 -18.54 -19.29
N THR A 260 -1.51 -18.80 -20.41
CA THR A 260 -0.90 -18.83 -21.74
C THR A 260 -1.30 -17.57 -22.49
N ILE A 261 -0.32 -16.80 -22.96
CA ILE A 261 -0.57 -15.59 -23.77
C ILE A 261 -0.49 -15.94 -25.25
N PHE A 262 -1.53 -15.63 -26.01
CA PHE A 262 -1.53 -15.66 -27.46
C PHE A 262 -1.30 -14.27 -28.02
N GLU A 263 -0.18 -14.07 -28.69
CA GLU A 263 0.17 -12.82 -29.38
C GLU A 263 0.24 -13.04 -30.89
N LYS A 264 -0.40 -12.18 -31.66
CA LYS A 264 -0.42 -12.29 -33.11
C LYS A 264 0.85 -11.80 -33.80
N ASN A 265 1.57 -10.89 -33.13
CA ASN A 265 2.81 -10.34 -33.66
C ASN A 265 4.00 -11.20 -33.24
N GLU A 266 5.11 -11.04 -33.92
CA GLU A 266 6.34 -11.77 -33.66
C GLU A 266 6.87 -11.58 -32.23
N ARG A 267 6.71 -10.36 -31.68
CA ARG A 267 7.20 -9.98 -30.35
C ARG A 267 6.06 -9.53 -29.45
N ALA A 268 6.07 -9.99 -28.21
CA ALA A 268 5.17 -9.46 -27.19
C ALA A 268 5.58 -8.03 -26.78
N GLY A 269 4.67 -7.31 -26.14
CA GLY A 269 4.83 -5.93 -25.70
C GLY A 269 3.85 -4.96 -26.35
N GLY A 270 3.20 -5.35 -27.44
CA GLY A 270 2.21 -4.52 -28.13
C GLY A 270 2.73 -3.12 -28.44
N MET A 271 2.00 -2.07 -28.07
CA MET A 271 2.39 -0.68 -28.33
C MET A 271 3.73 -0.26 -27.68
N LEU A 272 4.17 -0.94 -26.63
CA LEU A 272 5.50 -0.67 -26.04
C LEU A 272 6.63 -1.00 -27.00
N VAL A 273 6.43 -2.01 -27.87
CA VAL A 273 7.43 -2.43 -28.87
C VAL A 273 7.19 -1.75 -30.21
N TYR A 274 5.94 -1.74 -30.68
CA TYR A 274 5.61 -1.33 -32.04
C TYR A 274 5.22 0.14 -32.19
N GLY A 275 4.78 0.79 -31.10
CA GLY A 275 4.32 2.19 -31.13
C GLY A 275 5.27 3.21 -30.53
N ILE A 276 5.90 2.89 -29.40
CA ILE A 276 6.80 3.84 -28.72
C ILE A 276 8.19 3.80 -29.37
N PRO A 277 8.74 4.95 -29.80
CA PRO A 277 10.08 5.01 -30.39
C PRO A 277 11.18 4.54 -29.42
N SER A 278 12.22 3.89 -29.95
CA SER A 278 13.31 3.32 -29.15
C SER A 278 14.12 4.36 -28.35
N PHE A 279 14.18 5.60 -28.82
CA PHE A 279 14.84 6.68 -28.08
C PHE A 279 14.07 7.06 -26.80
N LYS A 280 12.77 6.76 -26.73
CA LYS A 280 11.92 7.02 -25.56
C LYS A 280 11.85 5.81 -24.64
N LEU A 281 11.76 4.61 -25.21
CA LEU A 281 11.67 3.33 -24.50
C LEU A 281 12.48 2.27 -25.28
N GLU A 282 13.63 1.92 -24.76
CA GLU A 282 14.48 0.89 -25.34
C GLU A 282 13.79 -0.47 -25.35
N LYS A 283 13.90 -1.20 -26.46
CA LYS A 283 13.19 -2.48 -26.63
C LYS A 283 13.73 -3.57 -25.70
N ASP A 284 14.99 -3.49 -25.33
CA ASP A 284 15.62 -4.42 -24.41
C ASP A 284 15.07 -4.27 -22.99
N VAL A 285 14.71 -3.05 -22.58
CA VAL A 285 14.03 -2.77 -21.31
C VAL A 285 12.65 -3.47 -21.27
N VAL A 286 11.90 -3.37 -22.36
CA VAL A 286 10.60 -4.04 -22.49
C VAL A 286 10.76 -5.57 -22.44
N GLN A 287 11.74 -6.09 -23.18
CA GLN A 287 12.01 -7.53 -23.22
C GLN A 287 12.40 -8.05 -21.84
N ALA A 288 13.29 -7.36 -21.15
CA ALA A 288 13.72 -7.73 -19.81
C ALA A 288 12.58 -7.81 -18.78
N GLU A 289 11.60 -6.91 -18.86
CA GLU A 289 10.40 -7.00 -18.01
C GLU A 289 9.48 -8.17 -18.39
N ILE A 290 9.38 -8.47 -19.69
CA ILE A 290 8.62 -9.64 -20.18
C ILE A 290 9.26 -10.94 -19.72
N ASP A 291 10.58 -11.02 -19.71
CA ASP A 291 11.30 -12.22 -19.29
C ASP A 291 11.09 -12.53 -17.81
N VAL A 292 11.02 -11.52 -16.94
CA VAL A 292 10.61 -11.70 -15.54
C VAL A 292 9.21 -12.34 -15.44
N ILE A 293 8.27 -11.90 -16.28
CA ILE A 293 6.90 -12.47 -16.28
C ILE A 293 6.90 -13.92 -16.75
N LYS A 294 7.78 -14.27 -17.69
CA LYS A 294 7.91 -15.66 -18.18
C LYS A 294 8.54 -16.60 -17.14
N GLU A 295 9.41 -16.08 -16.28
CA GLU A 295 10.06 -16.86 -15.23
C GLU A 295 9.14 -17.10 -14.02
N MET A 296 8.07 -16.33 -13.88
CA MET A 296 7.05 -16.53 -12.85
C MET A 296 6.18 -17.75 -13.12
#